data_dd4838441919ff4fa009666dcfd555de
#
_entry.id   dd4838441919ff4fa009666dcfd555de
#
_cell.length_a   1.000
_cell.length_b   1.000
_cell.length_c   1.000
_cell.angle_alpha   90.00
_cell.angle_beta   90.00
_cell.angle_gamma   90.00
#
_symmetry.space_group_name_H-M   'P 1'
#
loop_
_entity.id
_entity.type
_entity.pdbx_description
1 polymer ?
#
loop_
_entity_poly.entity_id
_entity_poly.type
_entity_poly.pdbx_seq_one_letter_code
_entity_poly.pdbx_strand_id
1 'polypeptide(L)'
;MAHKFHQYIKAVGTGIKHNHNLTKEQMYDAMNMMLNDEVYSEQISAFLLGWRLKPETSDEFNGALDAFNNFIKKTTVPNSCELGYPYDGKRNNPYLFTLIAKVLEPYNINIVVSG
;
A
#
# COMPACT_ATOMS: atom_id res chain seq x y z
N MET A 1 23.80 -2.08 -2.93
CA MET A 1 22.34 -2.06 -2.77
C MET A 1 21.86 -0.79 -2.06
N ALA A 2 22.28 -0.55 -0.83
CA ALA A 2 21.87 0.64 -0.07
C ALA A 2 22.12 1.98 -0.80
N HIS A 3 23.17 2.10 -1.58
CA HIS A 3 23.47 3.30 -2.38
C HIS A 3 22.46 3.55 -3.51
N LYS A 4 21.94 2.49 -4.15
CA LYS A 4 20.94 2.62 -5.21
C LYS A 4 19.63 3.17 -4.66
N PHE A 5 19.22 2.75 -3.46
CA PHE A 5 17.97 3.20 -2.85
C PHE A 5 18.00 4.68 -2.43
N HIS A 6 19.18 5.22 -2.14
CA HIS A 6 19.35 6.61 -1.76
C HIS A 6 18.78 7.60 -2.80
N GLN A 7 18.84 7.27 -4.09
CA GLN A 7 18.26 8.11 -5.14
C GLN A 7 16.75 8.29 -4.97
N TYR A 8 16.04 7.26 -4.52
CA TYR A 8 14.59 7.31 -4.30
C TYR A 8 14.24 8.15 -3.07
N ILE A 9 15.01 8.00 -1.99
CA ILE A 9 14.87 8.87 -0.81
C ILE A 9 15.10 10.33 -1.21
N LYS A 10 16.14 10.60 -1.98
CA LYS A 10 16.44 11.95 -2.46
C LYS A 10 15.32 12.52 -3.32
N ALA A 11 14.71 11.71 -4.19
CA ALA A 11 13.60 12.16 -5.04
C ALA A 11 12.39 12.61 -4.21
N VAL A 12 11.99 11.87 -3.19
CA VAL A 12 10.78 12.16 -2.40
C VAL A 12 11.03 13.00 -1.15
N GLY A 13 12.26 13.03 -0.64
CA GLY A 13 12.60 13.56 0.69
C GLY A 13 13.34 14.89 0.74
N THR A 14 13.60 15.55 -0.40
CA THR A 14 14.39 16.80 -0.44
C THR A 14 13.60 18.07 -0.13
N GLY A 15 12.31 17.95 0.20
CA GLY A 15 11.45 19.07 0.55
C GLY A 15 10.67 19.64 -0.64
N ILE A 16 9.66 20.46 -0.33
CA ILE A 16 8.62 20.90 -1.27
C ILE A 16 9.18 21.53 -2.58
N LYS A 17 10.31 22.21 -2.51
CA LYS A 17 10.91 22.89 -3.68
C LYS A 17 11.74 21.98 -4.57
N HIS A 18 12.18 20.83 -4.06
CA HIS A 18 13.17 19.97 -4.73
C HIS A 18 12.72 18.49 -4.86
N ASN A 19 11.51 18.18 -4.40
CA ASN A 19 10.93 16.87 -4.60
C ASN A 19 10.67 16.60 -6.08
N HIS A 20 10.87 15.36 -6.48
CA HIS A 20 10.54 14.87 -7.81
C HIS A 20 9.61 13.67 -7.70
N ASN A 21 8.69 13.56 -8.65
CA ASN A 21 7.86 12.38 -8.78
C ASN A 21 8.72 11.22 -9.30
N LEU A 22 8.47 10.05 -8.76
CA LEU A 22 9.04 8.81 -9.30
C LEU A 22 8.19 8.34 -10.48
N THR A 23 8.84 7.76 -11.48
CA THR A 23 8.11 7.03 -12.51
C THR A 23 7.53 5.74 -11.94
N LYS A 24 6.61 5.12 -12.68
CA LYS A 24 6.04 3.83 -12.31
C LYS A 24 7.13 2.77 -12.07
N GLU A 25 8.12 2.71 -12.95
CA GLU A 25 9.23 1.76 -12.90
C GLU A 25 10.16 2.02 -11.70
N GLN A 26 10.43 3.30 -11.42
CA GLN A 26 11.25 3.69 -10.27
C GLN A 26 10.57 3.34 -8.95
N MET A 27 9.27 3.58 -8.84
CA MET A 27 8.50 3.20 -7.65
C MET A 27 8.42 1.69 -7.51
N TYR A 28 8.19 0.96 -8.60
CA TYR A 28 8.21 -0.50 -8.63
C TYR A 28 9.55 -1.06 -8.11
N ASP A 29 10.68 -0.53 -8.61
CA ASP A 29 12.02 -0.95 -8.17
C ASP A 29 12.25 -0.63 -6.68
N ALA A 30 11.88 0.58 -6.24
CA ALA A 30 12.01 0.98 -4.84
C ALA A 30 11.20 0.06 -3.90
N MET A 31 9.95 -0.25 -4.25
CA MET A 31 9.09 -1.15 -3.47
C MET A 31 9.64 -2.57 -3.45
N ASN A 32 10.11 -3.11 -4.59
CA ASN A 32 10.72 -4.43 -4.63
C ASN A 32 11.96 -4.52 -3.74
N MET A 33 12.82 -3.50 -3.73
CA MET A 33 13.98 -3.48 -2.84
C MET A 33 13.59 -3.51 -1.36
N MET A 34 12.51 -2.80 -0.98
CA MET A 34 12.00 -2.84 0.39
C MET A 34 11.38 -4.19 0.75
N LEU A 35 10.57 -4.76 -0.15
CA LEU A 35 9.87 -6.03 0.07
C LEU A 35 10.81 -7.24 0.07
N ASN A 36 11.97 -7.14 -0.59
CA ASN A 36 13.00 -8.16 -0.59
C ASN A 36 14.05 -8.00 0.54
N ASP A 37 13.81 -7.08 1.47
CA ASP A 37 14.69 -6.82 2.60
C ASP A 37 16.12 -6.38 2.19
N GLU A 38 16.23 -5.66 1.07
CA GLU A 38 17.50 -5.17 0.53
C GLU A 38 17.87 -3.77 1.06
N VAL A 39 17.01 -3.19 1.90
CA VAL A 39 17.10 -1.80 2.35
C VAL A 39 17.00 -1.74 3.88
N TYR A 40 17.81 -0.89 4.50
CA TYR A 40 17.74 -0.70 5.95
C TYR A 40 16.42 -0.05 6.39
N SER A 41 15.93 -0.41 7.58
CA SER A 41 14.66 0.10 8.13
C SER A 41 14.62 1.62 8.24
N GLU A 42 15.75 2.26 8.52
CA GLU A 42 15.88 3.72 8.56
C GLU A 42 15.67 4.37 7.19
N GLN A 43 16.16 3.71 6.14
CA GLN A 43 15.97 4.18 4.76
C GLN A 43 14.53 3.99 4.29
N ILE A 44 13.88 2.88 4.67
CA ILE A 44 12.46 2.64 4.42
C ILE A 44 11.63 3.72 5.10
N SER A 45 11.91 4.01 6.36
CA SER A 45 11.19 5.04 7.13
C SER A 45 11.35 6.43 6.51
N ALA A 46 12.56 6.78 6.10
CA ALA A 46 12.84 8.06 5.44
C ALA A 46 12.11 8.18 4.09
N PHE A 47 12.09 7.11 3.30
CA PHE A 47 11.41 7.06 2.02
C PHE A 47 9.89 7.21 2.19
N LEU A 48 9.27 6.41 3.06
CA LEU A 48 7.83 6.43 3.28
C LEU A 48 7.35 7.78 3.83
N LEU A 49 8.11 8.38 4.76
CA LEU A 49 7.82 9.71 5.26
C LEU A 49 7.91 10.77 4.16
N GLY A 50 8.98 10.74 3.37
CA GLY A 50 9.17 11.67 2.24
C GLY A 50 8.06 11.52 1.20
N TRP A 51 7.71 10.29 0.83
CA TRP A 51 6.63 10.00 -0.11
C TRP A 51 5.28 10.48 0.41
N ARG A 52 5.00 10.29 1.71
CA ARG A 52 3.75 10.77 2.33
C ARG A 52 3.64 12.28 2.39
N LEU A 53 4.75 12.99 2.60
CA LEU A 53 4.77 14.46 2.66
C LEU A 53 4.69 15.10 1.26
N LYS A 54 5.13 14.40 0.24
CA LYS A 54 4.92 14.73 -1.16
C LYS A 54 3.59 14.12 -1.62
N PRO A 55 2.67 14.85 -2.26
CA PRO A 55 1.47 14.24 -2.82
C PRO A 55 1.82 13.09 -3.78
N GLU A 56 1.18 11.95 -3.60
CA GLU A 56 1.38 10.76 -4.41
C GLU A 56 0.85 10.98 -5.82
N THR A 57 1.50 10.41 -6.84
CA THR A 57 1.01 10.39 -8.21
C THR A 57 0.41 9.03 -8.56
N SER A 58 -0.42 9.00 -9.60
CA SER A 58 -1.01 7.75 -10.10
C SER A 58 0.06 6.74 -10.54
N ASP A 59 1.14 7.22 -11.16
CA ASP A 59 2.24 6.36 -11.60
C ASP A 59 2.99 5.74 -10.42
N GLU A 60 3.27 6.53 -9.39
CA GLU A 60 3.88 6.03 -8.16
C GLU A 60 2.98 4.99 -7.49
N PHE A 61 1.69 5.27 -7.39
CA PHE A 61 0.75 4.34 -6.76
C PHE A 61 0.63 3.03 -7.55
N ASN A 62 0.54 3.10 -8.87
CA ASN A 62 0.50 1.92 -9.73
C ASN A 62 1.81 1.10 -9.66
N GLY A 63 2.96 1.76 -9.61
CA GLY A 63 4.24 1.09 -9.43
C GLY A 63 4.33 0.33 -8.11
N ALA A 64 3.88 0.95 -7.02
CA ALA A 64 3.82 0.32 -5.71
C ALA A 64 2.87 -0.89 -5.71
N LEU A 65 1.66 -0.76 -6.27
CA LEU A 65 0.70 -1.86 -6.36
C LEU A 65 1.23 -3.03 -7.18
N ASP A 66 1.88 -2.77 -8.31
CA ASP A 66 2.47 -3.82 -9.14
C ASP A 66 3.56 -4.60 -8.38
N ALA A 67 4.38 -3.91 -7.57
CA ALA A 67 5.37 -4.56 -6.73
C ALA A 67 4.70 -5.42 -5.65
N PHE A 68 3.72 -4.90 -4.92
CA PHE A 68 2.97 -5.65 -3.91
C PHE A 68 2.28 -6.89 -4.48
N ASN A 69 1.74 -6.81 -5.69
CA ASN A 69 1.06 -7.94 -6.34
C ASN A 69 1.96 -9.17 -6.54
N ASN A 70 3.27 -9.00 -6.58
CA ASN A 70 4.22 -10.12 -6.67
C ASN A 70 4.38 -10.87 -5.34
N PHE A 71 4.04 -10.25 -4.22
CA PHE A 71 4.18 -10.82 -2.87
C PHE A 71 2.85 -11.26 -2.27
N ILE A 72 1.73 -10.76 -2.80
CA ILE A 72 0.40 -11.08 -2.30
C ILE A 72 -0.05 -12.45 -2.83
N LYS A 73 -0.40 -13.34 -1.91
CA LYS A 73 -1.07 -14.59 -2.26
C LYS A 73 -2.56 -14.32 -2.48
N LYS A 74 -2.99 -14.30 -3.74
CA LYS A 74 -4.40 -14.10 -4.08
C LYS A 74 -5.20 -15.36 -3.80
N THR A 75 -6.31 -15.20 -3.09
CA THR A 75 -7.29 -16.27 -2.85
C THR A 75 -8.63 -15.82 -3.41
N THR A 76 -9.30 -16.71 -4.14
CA THR A 76 -10.63 -16.44 -4.69
C THR A 76 -11.68 -17.17 -3.83
N VAL A 77 -12.65 -16.41 -3.35
CA VAL A 77 -13.82 -16.95 -2.64
C VAL A 77 -15.05 -16.70 -3.51
N PRO A 78 -15.78 -17.76 -3.92
CA PRO A 78 -16.96 -17.59 -4.76
C PRO A 78 -18.09 -16.86 -4.00
N ASN A 79 -18.92 -16.14 -4.72
CA ASN A 79 -20.07 -15.39 -4.18
C ASN A 79 -19.66 -14.54 -2.97
N SER A 80 -18.59 -13.76 -3.12
CA SER A 80 -18.06 -12.95 -2.03
C SER A 80 -18.09 -11.45 -2.33
N CYS A 81 -18.25 -10.68 -1.27
CA CYS A 81 -17.99 -9.26 -1.25
C CYS A 81 -16.78 -9.00 -0.35
N GLU A 82 -15.77 -8.35 -0.88
CA GLU A 82 -14.57 -7.99 -0.14
C GLU A 82 -14.73 -6.63 0.54
N LEU A 83 -14.48 -6.59 1.83
CA LEU A 83 -14.40 -5.36 2.60
C LEU A 83 -12.92 -5.07 2.90
N GLY A 84 -12.36 -4.11 2.18
CA GLY A 84 -11.01 -3.63 2.44
C GLY A 84 -11.00 -2.70 3.65
N TYR A 85 -10.13 -2.96 4.61
CA TYR A 85 -9.95 -2.14 5.80
C TYR A 85 -11.25 -1.75 6.53
N PRO A 86 -12.10 -2.68 6.92
CA PRO A 86 -13.38 -2.35 7.53
C PRO A 86 -13.24 -1.68 8.90
N TYR A 87 -12.05 -1.67 9.47
CA TYR A 87 -11.71 -1.07 10.77
C TYR A 87 -10.82 0.17 10.68
N ASP A 88 -10.31 0.55 9.56
CA ASP A 88 -9.59 1.80 9.18
C ASP A 88 -9.11 2.71 10.36
N GLY A 89 -8.74 2.16 11.50
CA GLY A 89 -8.26 2.89 12.68
C GLY A 89 -9.23 3.93 13.26
N LYS A 90 -10.45 4.04 12.78
CA LYS A 90 -11.45 5.00 13.25
C LYS A 90 -12.05 4.55 14.58
N ARG A 91 -11.43 4.98 15.67
CA ARG A 91 -11.84 4.60 17.03
C ARG A 91 -13.26 5.03 17.41
N ASN A 92 -13.80 6.04 16.72
CA ASN A 92 -15.10 6.64 17.06
C ASN A 92 -16.27 6.03 16.27
N ASN A 93 -16.01 5.17 15.31
CA ASN A 93 -17.05 4.51 14.51
C ASN A 93 -17.13 3.02 14.88
N PRO A 94 -18.34 2.47 15.04
CA PRO A 94 -18.50 1.05 15.29
C PRO A 94 -18.08 0.22 14.07
N TYR A 95 -17.54 -0.95 14.33
CA TYR A 95 -17.24 -1.91 13.27
C TYR A 95 -18.53 -2.61 12.83
N LEU A 96 -19.01 -2.26 11.65
CA LEU A 96 -20.31 -2.75 11.14
C LEU A 96 -20.18 -3.98 10.23
N PHE A 97 -18.96 -4.48 9.99
CA PHE A 97 -18.76 -5.59 9.05
C PHE A 97 -19.46 -6.89 9.48
N THR A 98 -19.57 -7.16 10.77
CA THR A 98 -20.31 -8.32 11.30
C THR A 98 -21.82 -8.20 11.05
N LEU A 99 -22.35 -7.00 11.16
CA LEU A 99 -23.75 -6.72 10.85
C LEU A 99 -24.01 -6.86 9.33
N ILE A 100 -23.11 -6.33 8.51
CA ILE A 100 -23.18 -6.46 7.04
C ILE A 100 -23.15 -7.94 6.65
N ALA A 101 -22.28 -8.74 7.25
CA ALA A 101 -22.20 -10.19 7.00
C ALA A 101 -23.53 -10.88 7.30
N LYS A 102 -24.18 -10.56 8.42
CA LYS A 102 -25.49 -11.12 8.78
C LYS A 102 -26.61 -10.69 7.83
N VAL A 103 -26.58 -9.45 7.34
CA VAL A 103 -27.56 -8.96 6.37
C VAL A 103 -27.42 -9.67 5.02
N LEU A 104 -26.19 -10.02 4.62
CA LEU A 104 -25.91 -10.67 3.35
C LEU A 104 -26.02 -12.19 3.38
N GLU A 105 -26.04 -12.81 4.55
CA GLU A 105 -26.14 -14.26 4.74
C GLU A 105 -27.37 -14.88 4.03
N PRO A 106 -28.60 -14.33 4.12
CA PRO A 106 -29.76 -14.86 3.41
C PRO A 106 -29.64 -14.85 1.89
N TYR A 107 -28.76 -14.02 1.35
CA TYR A 107 -28.51 -13.91 -0.09
C TYR A 107 -27.38 -14.83 -0.57
N ASN A 108 -26.84 -15.67 0.33
CA ASN A 108 -25.70 -16.55 0.05
C ASN A 108 -24.45 -15.81 -0.45
N ILE A 109 -24.20 -14.62 0.12
CA ILE A 109 -23.03 -13.79 -0.17
C ILE A 109 -22.09 -13.89 1.02
N ASN A 110 -20.86 -14.35 0.76
CA ASN A 110 -19.81 -14.41 1.76
C ASN A 110 -19.10 -13.05 1.88
N ILE A 111 -18.76 -12.66 3.11
CA ILE A 111 -17.92 -11.48 3.34
C ILE A 111 -16.48 -11.93 3.55
N VAL A 112 -15.58 -11.32 2.79
CA VAL A 112 -14.14 -11.46 2.93
C VAL A 112 -13.57 -10.15 3.45
N VAL A 113 -12.83 -10.21 4.55
CA VAL A 113 -12.18 -9.05 5.14
C VAL A 113 -10.70 -9.10 4.80
N SER A 114 -10.19 -8.03 4.21
CA SER A 114 -8.78 -7.87 3.85
C SER A 114 -8.19 -6.60 4.46
N GLY A 115 -6.90 -6.66 4.78
CA GLY A 115 -6.19 -5.52 5.36
C GLY A 115 -4.91 -5.91 6.08
#